data_4ab67d104790953556b57febf7fcaf29
#
_entry.id   4ab67d104790953556b57febf7fcaf29
#
_cell.length_a   1.000
_cell.length_b   1.000
_cell.length_c   1.000
_cell.angle_alpha   90.00
_cell.angle_beta   90.00
_cell.angle_gamma   90.00
#
_symmetry.space_group_name_H-M   'P 1'
#
loop_
_entity.id
_entity.type
_entity.pdbx_description
1 polymer ?
#
loop_
_entity_poly.entity_id
_entity_poly.type
_entity_poly.pdbx_seq_one_letter_code
_entity_poly.pdbx_strand_id
1 'polypeptide(L)'
;MNTFGKNTVKIKKIFEDNSSLELAILIGSRTNNNATTDSDWDFAIQWQRDISQFKQLQITEELRNKLSKALNTPSDKIDLINIPTAGLAISEIIANEGNIIKGENTLALSRFLLKTWRTVEEFYWESLYAA
;
A
#
# COMPACT_ATOMS: atom_id res chain seq x y z
N MET A 1 13.47 -3.05 18.25
CA MET A 1 12.59 -2.20 17.42
C MET A 1 12.94 -2.41 15.95
N ASN A 2 11.94 -2.60 15.10
CA ASN A 2 12.19 -2.86 13.69
C ASN A 2 12.52 -1.56 12.93
N THR A 3 12.98 -1.70 11.70
CA THR A 3 13.36 -0.55 10.86
C THR A 3 12.19 0.40 10.61
N PHE A 4 10.97 -0.16 10.51
CA PHE A 4 9.77 0.65 10.33
C PHE A 4 9.58 1.60 11.54
N GLY A 5 9.80 1.10 12.74
CA GLY A 5 9.64 1.91 13.95
C GLY A 5 10.45 3.19 13.96
N LYS A 6 11.68 3.14 13.44
CA LYS A 6 12.55 4.31 13.38
C LYS A 6 12.06 5.38 12.41
N ASN A 7 11.37 4.96 11.34
CA ASN A 7 10.95 5.84 10.27
C ASN A 7 9.45 6.15 10.30
N THR A 8 8.73 5.63 11.29
CA THR A 8 7.27 5.74 11.34
C THR A 8 6.78 7.18 11.25
N VAL A 9 7.38 8.08 12.03
CA VAL A 9 6.95 9.47 12.07
C VAL A 9 7.14 10.15 10.71
N LYS A 10 8.29 9.92 10.08
CA LYS A 10 8.60 10.50 8.76
C LYS A 10 7.65 9.99 7.69
N ILE A 11 7.45 8.68 7.64
CA ILE A 11 6.58 8.03 6.66
C ILE A 11 5.15 8.52 6.84
N LYS A 12 4.65 8.50 8.06
CA LYS A 12 3.28 8.91 8.36
C LYS A 12 3.04 10.35 7.95
N LYS A 13 3.97 11.23 8.25
CA LYS A 13 3.85 12.64 7.88
C LYS A 13 3.78 12.84 6.37
N ILE A 14 4.63 12.14 5.61
CA ILE A 14 4.64 12.24 4.16
C ILE A 14 3.29 11.84 3.58
N PHE A 15 2.73 10.73 4.04
CA PHE A 15 1.43 10.27 3.53
C PHE A 15 0.29 11.19 3.98
N GLU A 16 0.31 11.66 5.21
CA GLU A 16 -0.74 12.55 5.71
C GLU A 16 -0.74 13.91 5.03
N ASP A 17 0.44 14.39 4.61
CA ASP A 17 0.56 15.66 3.90
C ASP A 17 -0.03 15.61 2.48
N ASN A 18 -0.29 14.41 1.96
CA ASN A 18 -0.92 14.22 0.65
C ASN A 18 -2.43 14.08 0.82
N SER A 19 -3.15 15.20 0.74
CA SER A 19 -4.61 15.21 0.94
C SER A 19 -5.36 14.37 -0.09
N SER A 20 -4.80 14.21 -1.29
CA SER A 20 -5.39 13.42 -2.36
C SER A 20 -5.22 11.91 -2.18
N LEU A 21 -4.39 11.50 -1.24
CA LEU A 21 -4.13 10.09 -0.97
C LEU A 21 -5.16 9.57 0.03
N GLU A 22 -5.95 8.57 -0.35
CA GLU A 22 -6.97 7.98 0.51
C GLU A 22 -6.40 6.90 1.41
N LEU A 23 -5.54 6.03 0.86
CA LEU A 23 -4.99 4.88 1.59
C LEU A 23 -3.49 4.78 1.37
N ALA A 24 -2.78 4.41 2.44
CA ALA A 24 -1.38 4.04 2.38
C ALA A 24 -1.14 2.91 3.37
N ILE A 25 -0.67 1.78 2.88
CA ILE A 25 -0.52 0.55 3.65
C ILE A 25 0.87 -0.03 3.39
N LEU A 26 1.64 -0.25 4.45
CA LEU A 26 2.96 -0.87 4.34
C LEU A 26 2.79 -2.39 4.28
N ILE A 27 3.45 -3.03 3.31
CA ILE A 27 3.45 -4.48 3.17
C ILE A 27 4.88 -4.99 3.01
N GLY A 28 5.07 -6.30 2.95
CA GLY A 28 6.36 -6.91 2.71
C GLY A 28 7.23 -7.06 3.95
N SER A 29 8.52 -7.25 3.75
CA SER A 29 9.47 -7.57 4.82
C SER A 29 9.59 -6.47 5.87
N ARG A 30 9.25 -5.23 5.54
CA ARG A 30 9.31 -4.10 6.46
C ARG A 30 8.18 -4.12 7.51
N THR A 31 7.16 -4.96 7.32
CA THR A 31 6.07 -5.11 8.29
C THR A 31 6.46 -6.02 9.46
N ASN A 32 7.54 -6.77 9.33
CA ASN A 32 8.04 -7.67 10.37
C ASN A 32 9.54 -7.41 10.61
N ASN A 33 10.17 -8.20 11.45
CA ASN A 33 11.56 -7.99 11.83
C ASN A 33 12.57 -8.64 10.88
N ASN A 34 12.12 -9.07 9.71
CA ASN A 34 13.00 -9.73 8.73
C ASN A 34 13.69 -8.75 7.77
N ALA A 35 13.36 -7.46 7.86
CA ALA A 35 13.92 -6.46 6.97
C ALA A 35 15.40 -6.20 7.27
N THR A 36 16.19 -6.01 6.21
CA THR A 36 17.58 -5.55 6.29
C THR A 36 17.66 -4.14 5.69
N THR A 37 18.83 -3.52 5.73
CA THR A 37 19.02 -2.20 5.14
C THR A 37 18.81 -2.22 3.62
N ASP A 38 18.97 -3.39 2.99
CA ASP A 38 18.81 -3.54 1.54
C ASP A 38 17.41 -3.99 1.14
N SER A 39 16.53 -4.24 2.10
CA SER A 39 15.15 -4.66 1.80
C SER A 39 14.37 -3.53 1.13
N ASP A 40 13.54 -3.91 0.15
CA ASP A 40 12.65 -2.96 -0.51
C ASP A 40 11.58 -2.46 0.45
N TRP A 41 11.08 -1.26 0.16
CA TRP A 41 9.92 -0.71 0.82
C TRP A 41 8.74 -0.88 -0.12
N ASP A 42 7.72 -1.59 0.32
CA ASP A 42 6.52 -1.86 -0.46
C ASP A 42 5.32 -1.18 0.20
N PHE A 43 4.76 -0.21 -0.48
CA PHE A 43 3.56 0.49 -0.02
C PHE A 43 2.43 0.29 -1.01
N ALA A 44 1.26 -0.08 -0.52
CA ALA A 44 0.05 -0.09 -1.31
C ALA A 44 -0.64 1.27 -1.11
N ILE A 45 -1.00 1.93 -2.19
CA ILE A 45 -1.58 3.27 -2.14
C ILE A 45 -2.85 3.35 -2.99
N GLN A 46 -3.73 4.28 -2.61
CA GLN A 46 -4.92 4.59 -3.39
C GLN A 46 -5.15 6.09 -3.37
N TRP A 47 -5.20 6.68 -4.57
CA TRP A 47 -5.53 8.09 -4.75
C TRP A 47 -7.05 8.27 -4.85
N GLN A 48 -7.53 9.49 -4.60
CA GLN A 48 -8.92 9.83 -4.81
C GLN A 48 -9.34 9.56 -6.25
N ARG A 49 -10.57 9.09 -6.44
CA ARG A 49 -11.06 8.62 -7.74
C ARG A 49 -11.17 9.70 -8.80
N ASP A 50 -11.40 10.94 -8.38
CA ASP A 50 -11.57 12.06 -9.30
C ASP A 50 -10.27 12.56 -9.93
N ILE A 51 -9.13 12.01 -9.51
CA ILE A 51 -7.84 12.38 -10.07
C ILE A 51 -7.60 11.54 -11.32
N SER A 52 -7.25 12.20 -12.44
CA SER A 52 -6.98 11.50 -13.70
C SER A 52 -5.80 10.54 -13.54
N GLN A 53 -5.79 9.48 -14.37
CA GLN A 53 -4.70 8.51 -14.34
C GLN A 53 -3.34 9.14 -14.62
N PHE A 54 -3.31 10.10 -15.57
CA PHE A 54 -2.07 10.80 -15.87
C PHE A 54 -1.55 11.57 -14.66
N LYS A 55 -2.45 12.27 -13.98
CA LYS A 55 -2.08 13.02 -12.75
C LYS A 55 -1.64 12.06 -11.66
N GLN A 56 -2.30 10.91 -11.52
CA GLN A 56 -1.90 9.90 -10.54
C GLN A 56 -0.48 9.40 -10.78
N LEU A 57 -0.09 9.17 -12.03
CA LEU A 57 1.29 8.77 -12.33
C LEU A 57 2.28 9.84 -11.88
N GLN A 58 1.98 11.10 -12.15
CA GLN A 58 2.84 12.21 -11.77
C GLN A 58 3.02 12.30 -10.26
N ILE A 59 1.91 12.29 -9.51
CA ILE A 59 1.97 12.44 -8.04
C ILE A 59 2.53 11.18 -7.37
N THR A 60 2.40 10.02 -7.99
CA THR A 60 3.03 8.80 -7.51
C THR A 60 4.55 8.91 -7.57
N GLU A 61 5.09 9.45 -8.67
CA GLU A 61 6.54 9.64 -8.77
C GLU A 61 7.04 10.71 -7.81
N GLU A 62 6.27 11.76 -7.59
CA GLU A 62 6.60 12.77 -6.59
C GLU A 62 6.64 12.17 -5.19
N LEU A 63 5.67 11.31 -4.88
CA LEU A 63 5.61 10.61 -3.59
C LEU A 63 6.81 9.69 -3.41
N ARG A 64 7.17 8.93 -4.46
CA ARG A 64 8.33 8.05 -4.43
C ARG A 64 9.60 8.82 -4.12
N ASN A 65 9.76 9.97 -4.75
CA ASN A 65 10.94 10.80 -4.51
C ASN A 65 11.00 11.34 -3.08
N LYS A 66 9.88 11.74 -2.53
CA LYS A 66 9.81 12.19 -1.14
C LYS A 66 10.18 11.08 -0.17
N LEU A 67 9.65 9.89 -0.41
CA LEU A 67 9.96 8.73 0.41
C LEU A 67 11.44 8.34 0.29
N SER A 68 11.98 8.37 -0.91
CA SER A 68 13.39 8.08 -1.17
C SER A 68 14.31 8.97 -0.35
N LYS A 69 14.02 10.26 -0.34
CA LYS A 69 14.80 11.22 0.43
C LYS A 69 14.65 11.01 1.94
N ALA A 70 13.43 10.84 2.39
CA ALA A 70 13.15 10.70 3.83
C ALA A 70 13.74 9.41 4.40
N LEU A 71 13.73 8.33 3.62
CA LEU A 71 14.21 7.03 4.05
C LEU A 71 15.69 6.79 3.71
N ASN A 72 16.31 7.75 3.05
CA ASN A 72 17.69 7.64 2.57
C ASN A 72 17.90 6.33 1.80
N THR A 73 16.98 6.06 0.88
CA THR A 73 16.92 4.81 0.12
C THR A 73 16.76 5.15 -1.36
N PRO A 74 17.45 4.44 -2.26
CA PRO A 74 17.27 4.67 -3.71
C PRO A 74 15.80 4.48 -4.11
N SER A 75 15.34 5.31 -5.05
CA SER A 75 13.93 5.28 -5.47
C SER A 75 13.52 3.95 -6.10
N ASP A 76 14.46 3.21 -6.70
CA ASP A 76 14.18 1.91 -7.28
C ASP A 76 13.91 0.81 -6.23
N LYS A 77 14.17 1.11 -4.97
CA LYS A 77 13.87 0.22 -3.84
C LYS A 77 12.57 0.58 -3.13
N ILE A 78 11.84 1.55 -3.66
CA ILE A 78 10.54 1.94 -3.14
C ILE A 78 9.49 1.58 -4.16
N ASP A 79 8.66 0.60 -3.83
CA ASP A 79 7.59 0.11 -4.68
C ASP A 79 6.26 0.67 -4.21
N LEU A 80 5.55 1.35 -5.09
CA LEU A 80 4.23 1.92 -4.81
C LEU A 80 3.20 1.16 -5.63
N ILE A 81 2.47 0.28 -4.97
CA ILE A 81 1.47 -0.58 -5.59
C ILE A 81 0.13 0.14 -5.62
N ASN A 82 -0.45 0.29 -6.80
CA ASN A 82 -1.76 0.94 -6.95
C ASN A 82 -2.87 -0.05 -6.57
N ILE A 83 -3.55 0.21 -5.46
CA ILE A 83 -4.57 -0.71 -4.93
C ILE A 83 -5.68 -1.01 -5.95
N PRO A 84 -6.27 -0.02 -6.65
CA PRO A 84 -7.36 -0.31 -7.58
C PRO A 84 -7.01 -1.27 -8.71
N THR A 85 -5.73 -1.33 -9.10
CA THR A 85 -5.29 -2.20 -10.20
C THR A 85 -4.51 -3.43 -9.72
N ALA A 86 -4.36 -3.59 -8.42
CA ALA A 86 -3.67 -4.75 -7.86
C ALA A 86 -4.49 -6.02 -8.09
N GLY A 87 -3.83 -7.11 -8.44
CA GLY A 87 -4.48 -8.40 -8.61
C GLY A 87 -4.98 -8.96 -7.29
N LEU A 88 -5.77 -10.02 -7.38
CA LEU A 88 -6.40 -10.64 -6.20
C LEU A 88 -5.37 -11.11 -5.17
N ALA A 89 -4.30 -11.77 -5.62
CA ALA A 89 -3.29 -12.31 -4.71
C ALA A 89 -2.60 -11.18 -3.91
N ILE A 90 -2.27 -10.09 -4.58
CA ILE A 90 -1.65 -8.93 -3.92
C ILE A 90 -2.64 -8.24 -2.99
N SER A 91 -3.90 -8.10 -3.42
CA SER A 91 -4.95 -7.49 -2.59
C SER A 91 -5.18 -8.30 -1.31
N GLU A 92 -5.12 -9.61 -1.39
CA GLU A 92 -5.25 -10.47 -0.20
C GLU A 92 -4.10 -10.25 0.77
N ILE A 93 -2.87 -10.14 0.27
CA ILE A 93 -1.70 -9.85 1.10
C ILE A 93 -1.86 -8.49 1.79
N ILE A 94 -2.28 -7.47 1.05
CA ILE A 94 -2.51 -6.13 1.61
C ILE A 94 -3.55 -6.18 2.73
N ALA A 95 -4.66 -6.87 2.49
CA ALA A 95 -5.77 -6.96 3.44
C ALA A 95 -5.41 -7.73 4.71
N ASN A 96 -4.62 -8.80 4.58
CA ASN A 96 -4.26 -9.68 5.70
C ASN A 96 -3.06 -9.18 6.50
N GLU A 97 -2.04 -8.69 5.82
CA GLU A 97 -0.72 -8.48 6.42
C GLU A 97 -0.29 -7.02 6.43
N GLY A 98 -1.05 -6.14 5.82
CA GLY A 98 -0.66 -4.74 5.70
C GLY A 98 -0.76 -3.98 7.01
N ASN A 99 0.18 -3.06 7.21
CA ASN A 99 0.12 -2.08 8.30
C ASN A 99 -0.43 -0.77 7.74
N ILE A 100 -1.59 -0.35 8.21
CA ILE A 100 -2.26 0.85 7.70
C ILE A 100 -1.55 2.08 8.23
N ILE A 101 -1.04 2.90 7.32
CA ILE A 101 -0.37 4.15 7.69
C ILE A 101 -1.33 5.33 7.55
N LYS A 102 -2.15 5.33 6.50
CA LYS A 102 -3.16 6.35 6.29
C LYS A 102 -4.47 5.71 5.85
N GLY A 103 -5.58 6.23 6.33
CA GLY A 103 -6.91 5.77 5.92
C GLY A 103 -7.57 4.79 6.87
N GLU A 104 -7.01 4.59 8.06
CA GLU A 104 -7.64 3.76 9.09
C GLU A 104 -9.01 4.33 9.46
N ASN A 105 -9.99 3.44 9.59
CA ASN A 105 -11.37 3.82 9.92
C ASN A 105 -12.09 4.64 8.85
N THR A 106 -11.61 4.60 7.62
CA THR A 106 -12.27 5.30 6.51
C THR A 106 -13.15 4.36 5.72
N LEU A 107 -14.11 4.96 5.00
CA LEU A 107 -14.97 4.21 4.09
C LEU A 107 -14.16 3.58 2.96
N ALA A 108 -13.13 4.27 2.47
CA ALA A 108 -12.27 3.74 1.42
C ALA A 108 -11.61 2.42 1.84
N LEU A 109 -11.11 2.35 3.08
CA LEU A 109 -10.51 1.13 3.61
C LEU A 109 -11.55 0.02 3.73
N SER A 110 -12.72 0.34 4.29
CA SER A 110 -13.80 -0.63 4.45
C SER A 110 -14.21 -1.23 3.11
N ARG A 111 -14.35 -0.39 2.08
CA ARG A 111 -14.71 -0.84 0.73
C ARG A 111 -13.64 -1.75 0.14
N PHE A 112 -12.38 -1.42 0.32
CA PHE A 112 -11.28 -2.25 -0.15
C PHE A 112 -11.31 -3.63 0.50
N LEU A 113 -11.44 -3.67 1.83
CA LEU A 113 -11.46 -4.94 2.56
C LEU A 113 -12.67 -5.80 2.18
N LEU A 114 -13.85 -5.21 2.10
CA LEU A 114 -15.05 -5.94 1.73
C LEU A 114 -14.97 -6.50 0.31
N LYS A 115 -14.50 -5.68 -0.63
CA LYS A 115 -14.33 -6.12 -2.02
C LYS A 115 -13.32 -7.26 -2.11
N THR A 116 -12.21 -7.15 -1.42
CA THR A 116 -11.16 -8.16 -1.44
C THR A 116 -11.69 -9.49 -0.88
N TRP A 117 -12.33 -9.46 0.29
CA TRP A 117 -12.83 -10.68 0.91
C TRP A 117 -13.94 -11.33 0.08
N ARG A 118 -14.81 -10.52 -0.52
CA ARG A 118 -15.85 -11.05 -1.41
C ARG A 118 -15.23 -11.73 -2.62
N THR A 119 -14.23 -11.11 -3.24
CA THR A 119 -13.58 -11.69 -4.41
C THR A 119 -12.81 -12.96 -4.07
N VAL A 120 -12.14 -13.00 -2.91
CA VAL A 120 -11.46 -14.21 -2.43
C VAL A 120 -12.47 -15.33 -2.21
N GLU A 121 -13.59 -15.02 -1.60
CA GLU A 121 -14.65 -16.01 -1.35
C GLU A 121 -15.21 -16.56 -2.66
N GLU A 122 -15.50 -15.70 -3.62
CA GLU A 122 -15.97 -16.12 -4.95
C GLU A 122 -14.96 -17.02 -5.64
N PHE A 123 -13.69 -16.65 -5.59
CA PHE A 123 -12.61 -17.45 -6.16
C PHE A 123 -12.54 -18.84 -5.51
N TYR A 124 -12.66 -18.88 -4.19
CA TYR A 124 -12.64 -20.14 -3.43
C TYR A 124 -13.81 -21.06 -3.85
N TRP A 125 -15.02 -20.50 -3.94
CA TRP A 125 -16.18 -21.27 -4.35
C TRP A 125 -16.04 -21.78 -5.79
N GLU A 126 -15.57 -20.96 -6.70
CA GLU A 126 -15.33 -21.38 -8.08
C GLU A 126 -14.32 -22.53 -8.14
N SER A 127 -13.26 -22.46 -7.34
CA SER A 127 -12.25 -23.52 -7.30
C SER A 127 -12.81 -24.83 -6.79
N LEU A 128 -13.76 -24.78 -5.86
CA LEU A 128 -14.37 -25.99 -5.31
C LEU A 128 -15.36 -26.66 -6.29
N TYR A 129 -16.06 -25.84 -7.08
CA TYR A 129 -17.15 -26.35 -7.91
C TYR A 129 -16.86 -26.32 -9.41
N ALA A 130 -15.74 -25.75 -9.83
CA ALA A 130 -15.29 -25.83 -11.21
C ALA A 130 -14.74 -27.23 -11.46
N ALA A 131 -15.45 -28.01 -12.18
CA ALA A 131 -15.05 -29.39 -12.47
C ALA A 131 -14.11 -29.43 -13.68
#